data_b7adae864a38299f0c693d65707fe5d9
#
_entry.id   b7adae864a38299f0c693d65707fe5d9
#
_cell.length_a   1.000
_cell.length_b   1.000
_cell.length_c   1.000
_cell.angle_alpha   90.00
_cell.angle_beta   90.00
_cell.angle_gamma   90.00
#
_symmetry.space_group_name_H-M   'P 1'
#
loop_
_entity.id
_entity.type
_entity.pdbx_description
1 polymer ?
#
loop_
_entity_poly.entity_id
_entity_poly.type
_entity_poly.pdbx_seq_one_letter_code
_entity_poly.pdbx_strand_id
1 'polypeptide(L)'
;GFMEYSHLDIIVFLACMMIIVEYLERAALFEHLVAALARWVCRGAYSLVALFTFLTAAFSSLVGVVTATLFMVPMAMEVALRYSVDPTPLVMLVVFAANIGSSATAVGNPVGILLAFEADLSFTDFVRWATPAAIVSLVACLLLATWVFREELEELNRAIIESPEKLMGAAGVESSELLKAWMVFVAVMAGIALHGVLEDLLGIDRSSALLAVAMTGATVVLFLRRREVGEILSEGVEWGVLLFFLFLFASVEALERIGLVEKVAGAVVAFSHGDPILLMFAVSAVAAALSAVLDNVLTVAFLIPVVRGLEVYGVNVQPLWWALLFAGTYAGNATLIASTANMVAASLMEARKAGRVDFFRWMKYGVPFTALPLLLATLLLAAQYH
;
A
#
# COMPACT_ATOMS: atom_id res chain seq x y z
N GLY A 1 25.09 1.89 -19.33
CA GLY A 1 25.38 3.16 -18.66
C GLY A 1 24.44 3.41 -17.50
N PHE A 2 24.60 4.47 -16.70
CA PHE A 2 23.76 4.79 -15.51
C PHE A 2 22.25 4.76 -15.80
N MET A 3 21.85 5.19 -17.01
CA MET A 3 20.44 5.21 -17.44
C MET A 3 19.82 3.82 -17.68
N GLU A 4 20.59 2.81 -18.01
CA GLU A 4 20.13 1.43 -18.21
C GLU A 4 19.74 0.75 -16.89
N TYR A 5 20.35 1.20 -15.79
CA TYR A 5 20.22 0.59 -14.45
C TYR A 5 19.38 1.43 -13.49
N SER A 6 18.79 2.54 -13.96
CA SER A 6 18.08 3.47 -13.11
C SER A 6 16.57 3.21 -13.00
N HIS A 7 16.05 2.19 -13.71
CA HIS A 7 14.63 1.87 -13.79
C HIS A 7 13.75 3.13 -13.92
N LEU A 8 14.13 3.99 -14.91
CA LEU A 8 13.47 5.27 -15.13
C LEU A 8 11.97 5.14 -15.45
N ASP A 9 11.56 4.03 -16.02
CA ASP A 9 10.18 3.66 -16.28
C ASP A 9 9.36 3.63 -14.98
N ILE A 10 9.89 3.01 -13.93
CA ILE A 10 9.25 2.97 -12.60
C ILE A 10 9.18 4.38 -12.01
N ILE A 11 10.25 5.16 -12.12
CA ILE A 11 10.30 6.53 -11.58
C ILE A 11 9.30 7.43 -12.28
N VAL A 12 9.21 7.35 -13.63
CA VAL A 12 8.24 8.11 -14.41
C VAL A 12 6.83 7.68 -14.09
N PHE A 13 6.58 6.37 -13.96
CA PHE A 13 5.27 5.85 -13.56
C PHE A 13 4.83 6.41 -12.20
N LEU A 14 5.71 6.35 -11.21
CA LEU A 14 5.45 6.89 -9.87
C LEU A 14 5.13 8.39 -9.91
N ALA A 15 5.95 9.18 -10.62
CA ALA A 15 5.71 10.61 -10.78
C ALA A 15 4.34 10.91 -11.42
N CYS A 16 3.97 10.17 -12.47
CA CYS A 16 2.68 10.32 -13.13
C CYS A 16 1.52 9.96 -12.21
N MET A 17 1.64 8.87 -11.43
CA MET A 17 0.62 8.48 -10.47
C MET A 17 0.46 9.52 -9.35
N MET A 18 1.54 10.10 -8.83
CA MET A 18 1.50 11.18 -7.85
C MET A 18 0.74 12.40 -8.38
N ILE A 19 0.97 12.81 -9.63
CA ILE A 19 0.24 13.91 -10.29
C ILE A 19 -1.27 13.61 -10.37
N ILE A 20 -1.63 12.39 -10.75
CA ILE A 20 -3.04 11.98 -10.87
C ILE A 20 -3.70 11.99 -9.49
N VAL A 21 -3.04 11.42 -8.50
CA VAL A 21 -3.54 11.33 -7.12
C VAL A 21 -3.74 12.72 -6.53
N GLU A 22 -2.77 13.62 -6.66
CA GLU A 22 -2.89 15.01 -6.20
C GLU A 22 -4.13 15.71 -6.77
N TYR A 23 -4.45 15.48 -8.04
CA TYR A 23 -5.67 16.01 -8.65
C TYR A 23 -6.95 15.46 -8.01
N LEU A 24 -7.00 14.15 -7.75
CA LEU A 24 -8.13 13.49 -7.12
C LEU A 24 -8.34 13.98 -5.69
N GLU A 25 -7.23 14.24 -4.99
CA GLU A 25 -7.21 14.86 -3.67
C GLU A 25 -7.83 16.25 -3.66
N ARG A 26 -7.30 17.12 -4.48
CA ARG A 26 -7.82 18.51 -4.60
C ARG A 26 -9.31 18.56 -4.97
N ALA A 27 -9.82 17.54 -5.65
CA ALA A 27 -11.23 17.37 -5.96
C ALA A 27 -12.07 16.79 -4.81
N ALA A 28 -11.46 16.48 -3.65
CA ALA A 28 -12.10 15.86 -2.48
C ALA A 28 -12.92 14.59 -2.83
N LEU A 29 -12.44 13.80 -3.82
CA LEU A 29 -13.15 12.62 -4.31
C LEU A 29 -13.29 11.57 -3.20
N PHE A 30 -12.25 11.38 -2.42
CA PHE A 30 -12.19 10.33 -1.39
C PHE A 30 -13.06 10.69 -0.19
N GLU A 31 -13.03 11.95 0.27
CA GLU A 31 -13.86 12.45 1.35
C GLU A 31 -15.35 12.32 1.02
N HIS A 32 -15.71 12.61 -0.23
CA HIS A 32 -17.08 12.47 -0.69
C HIS A 32 -17.54 11.00 -0.66
N LEU A 33 -16.68 10.08 -1.10
CA LEU A 33 -16.99 8.65 -1.11
C LEU A 33 -17.16 8.11 0.31
N VAL A 34 -16.26 8.48 1.22
CA VAL A 34 -16.36 8.08 2.64
C VAL A 34 -17.64 8.60 3.27
N ALA A 35 -17.94 9.89 3.09
CA ALA A 35 -19.15 10.50 3.65
C ALA A 35 -20.44 9.87 3.09
N ALA A 36 -20.45 9.50 1.81
CA ALA A 36 -21.57 8.79 1.20
C ALA A 36 -21.77 7.39 1.79
N LEU A 37 -20.69 6.59 1.90
CA LEU A 37 -20.76 5.23 2.43
C LEU A 37 -21.05 5.18 3.92
N ALA A 38 -20.48 6.09 4.71
CA ALA A 38 -20.72 6.15 6.16
C ALA A 38 -22.21 6.30 6.49
N ARG A 39 -22.94 7.13 5.74
CA ARG A 39 -24.39 7.31 5.89
C ARG A 39 -25.21 6.03 5.69
N TRP A 40 -24.73 5.11 4.86
CA TRP A 40 -25.45 3.88 4.53
C TRP A 40 -25.08 2.68 5.43
N VAL A 41 -23.83 2.61 5.85
CA VAL A 41 -23.24 1.43 6.49
C VAL A 41 -23.15 1.58 8.02
N CYS A 42 -22.85 2.79 8.53
CA CYS A 42 -22.51 2.97 9.93
C CYS A 42 -23.75 2.96 10.82
N ARG A 43 -23.88 1.93 11.64
CA ARG A 43 -24.91 1.78 12.69
C ARG A 43 -24.33 1.67 14.10
N GLY A 44 -23.00 1.70 14.25
CA GLY A 44 -22.27 1.60 15.49
C GLY A 44 -20.75 1.49 15.21
N ALA A 45 -19.94 1.39 16.27
CA ALA A 45 -18.48 1.39 16.14
C ALA A 45 -17.94 0.23 15.29
N TYR A 46 -18.50 -0.97 15.42
CA TYR A 46 -18.01 -2.14 14.66
C TYR A 46 -18.24 -2.00 13.16
N SER A 47 -19.38 -1.47 12.73
CA SER A 47 -19.63 -1.20 11.31
C SER A 47 -18.77 -0.05 10.77
N LEU A 48 -18.50 0.95 11.59
CA LEU A 48 -17.59 2.05 11.27
C LEU A 48 -16.16 1.56 11.09
N VAL A 49 -15.67 0.75 12.01
CA VAL A 49 -14.32 0.14 11.98
C VAL A 49 -14.16 -0.76 10.77
N ALA A 50 -15.16 -1.59 10.47
CA ALA A 50 -15.16 -2.40 9.25
C ALA A 50 -15.13 -1.53 7.98
N LEU A 51 -15.96 -0.48 7.92
CA LEU A 51 -15.97 0.47 6.81
C LEU A 51 -14.58 1.11 6.64
N PHE A 52 -13.99 1.65 7.71
CA PHE A 52 -12.68 2.28 7.63
C PHE A 52 -11.59 1.29 7.20
N THR A 53 -11.59 0.06 7.72
CA THR A 53 -10.63 -0.98 7.35
C THR A 53 -10.69 -1.28 5.85
N PHE A 54 -11.86 -1.64 5.33
CA PHE A 54 -11.99 -2.04 3.92
C PHE A 54 -11.89 -0.86 2.96
N LEU A 55 -12.37 0.31 3.34
CA LEU A 55 -12.30 1.49 2.49
C LEU A 55 -10.88 2.03 2.41
N THR A 56 -10.16 2.06 3.53
CA THR A 56 -8.73 2.41 3.54
C THR A 56 -7.91 1.45 2.69
N ALA A 57 -8.16 0.15 2.83
CA ALA A 57 -7.48 -0.86 2.01
C ALA A 57 -7.78 -0.70 0.52
N ALA A 58 -9.04 -0.43 0.17
CA ALA A 58 -9.44 -0.18 -1.22
C ALA A 58 -8.76 1.10 -1.78
N PHE A 59 -8.75 2.20 -1.02
CA PHE A 59 -8.01 3.40 -1.43
C PHE A 59 -6.52 3.12 -1.56
N SER A 60 -5.92 2.49 -0.56
CA SER A 60 -4.51 2.16 -0.58
C SER A 60 -4.12 1.29 -1.78
N SER A 61 -4.97 0.35 -2.17
CA SER A 61 -4.74 -0.49 -3.34
C SER A 61 -4.80 0.26 -4.68
N LEU A 62 -5.41 1.44 -4.73
CA LEU A 62 -5.66 2.19 -5.96
C LEU A 62 -4.83 3.48 -6.08
N VAL A 63 -4.57 4.16 -4.95
CA VAL A 63 -3.93 5.48 -4.96
C VAL A 63 -2.66 5.55 -4.10
N GLY A 64 -2.31 4.46 -3.46
CA GLY A 64 -1.11 4.34 -2.64
C GLY A 64 -1.34 4.48 -1.15
N VAL A 65 -0.41 3.89 -0.39
CA VAL A 65 -0.51 3.74 1.07
C VAL A 65 -0.43 5.07 1.81
N VAL A 66 0.44 5.98 1.38
CA VAL A 66 0.64 7.30 2.04
C VAL A 66 -0.59 8.17 1.83
N THR A 67 -1.06 8.27 0.58
CA THR A 67 -2.25 9.00 0.21
C THR A 67 -3.49 8.52 0.97
N ALA A 68 -3.77 7.21 0.95
CA ALA A 68 -4.89 6.65 1.70
C ALA A 68 -4.81 6.99 3.20
N THR A 69 -3.60 7.01 3.77
CA THR A 69 -3.37 7.38 5.17
C THR A 69 -3.64 8.87 5.42
N LEU A 70 -3.17 9.76 4.54
CA LEU A 70 -3.40 11.20 4.65
C LEU A 70 -4.88 11.59 4.73
N PHE A 71 -5.76 10.83 4.05
CA PHE A 71 -7.21 11.05 4.11
C PHE A 71 -7.87 10.35 5.28
N MET A 72 -7.60 9.08 5.42
CA MET A 72 -8.37 8.25 6.33
C MET A 72 -8.00 8.48 7.79
N VAL A 73 -6.74 8.85 8.10
CA VAL A 73 -6.31 9.16 9.47
C VAL A 73 -7.00 10.41 10.03
N PRO A 74 -7.03 11.57 9.33
CA PRO A 74 -7.80 12.72 9.80
C PRO A 74 -9.27 12.41 10.04
N MET A 75 -9.90 11.60 9.20
CA MET A 75 -11.30 11.20 9.36
C MET A 75 -11.51 10.30 10.57
N ALA A 76 -10.63 9.31 10.77
CA ALA A 76 -10.65 8.45 11.95
C ALA A 76 -10.48 9.26 13.24
N MET A 77 -9.54 10.22 13.24
CA MET A 77 -9.32 11.15 14.35
C MET A 77 -10.54 12.02 14.62
N GLU A 78 -11.12 12.58 13.57
CA GLU A 78 -12.30 13.45 13.70
C GLU A 78 -13.47 12.71 14.34
N VAL A 79 -13.74 11.48 13.89
CA VAL A 79 -14.79 10.65 14.51
C VAL A 79 -14.47 10.39 15.98
N ALA A 80 -13.27 9.94 16.32
CA ALA A 80 -12.89 9.64 17.71
C ALA A 80 -13.03 10.89 18.61
N LEU A 81 -12.52 12.04 18.16
CA LEU A 81 -12.57 13.30 18.90
C LEU A 81 -13.99 13.82 19.08
N ARG A 82 -14.87 13.67 18.09
CA ARG A 82 -16.30 14.06 18.19
C ARG A 82 -17.02 13.27 19.27
N TYR A 83 -16.62 12.04 19.50
CA TYR A 83 -17.17 11.19 20.56
C TYR A 83 -16.32 11.18 21.84
N SER A 84 -15.27 12.01 21.91
CA SER A 84 -14.36 12.14 23.06
C SER A 84 -13.69 10.82 23.48
N VAL A 85 -13.39 9.95 22.52
CA VAL A 85 -12.65 8.67 22.73
C VAL A 85 -11.21 8.78 22.22
N ASP A 86 -10.32 7.90 22.71
CA ASP A 86 -8.93 7.85 22.23
C ASP A 86 -8.89 7.51 20.71
N PRO A 87 -8.33 8.37 19.86
CA PRO A 87 -8.24 8.13 18.43
C PRO A 87 -7.20 7.07 18.05
N THR A 88 -6.28 6.71 18.95
CA THR A 88 -5.15 5.82 18.67
C THR A 88 -5.57 4.49 18.05
N PRO A 89 -6.59 3.76 18.57
CA PRO A 89 -7.01 2.49 17.98
C PRO A 89 -7.50 2.61 16.54
N LEU A 90 -8.32 3.63 16.26
CA LEU A 90 -8.86 3.85 14.91
C LEU A 90 -7.76 4.26 13.92
N VAL A 91 -6.85 5.14 14.35
CA VAL A 91 -5.71 5.59 13.54
C VAL A 91 -4.78 4.43 13.21
N MET A 92 -4.39 3.63 14.21
CA MET A 92 -3.53 2.46 13.98
C MET A 92 -4.19 1.46 13.03
N LEU A 93 -5.49 1.18 13.21
CA LEU A 93 -6.20 0.25 12.36
C LEU A 93 -6.26 0.73 10.89
N VAL A 94 -6.52 2.02 10.67
CA VAL A 94 -6.50 2.65 9.34
C VAL A 94 -5.14 2.44 8.68
N VAL A 95 -4.05 2.71 9.39
CA VAL A 95 -2.70 2.55 8.86
C VAL A 95 -2.37 1.08 8.58
N PHE A 96 -2.73 0.17 9.48
CA PHE A 96 -2.53 -1.27 9.27
C PHE A 96 -3.32 -1.78 8.06
N ALA A 97 -4.56 -1.31 7.89
CA ALA A 97 -5.37 -1.62 6.73
C ALA A 97 -4.79 -1.04 5.43
N ALA A 98 -4.20 0.17 5.48
CA ALA A 98 -3.54 0.78 4.34
C ALA A 98 -2.33 -0.06 3.87
N ASN A 99 -1.45 -0.45 4.80
CA ASN A 99 -0.28 -1.26 4.49
C ASN A 99 -0.68 -2.64 3.93
N ILE A 100 -1.67 -3.33 4.52
CA ILE A 100 -2.16 -4.62 4.01
C ILE A 100 -2.84 -4.44 2.65
N GLY A 101 -3.74 -3.49 2.52
CA GLY A 101 -4.52 -3.24 1.31
C GLY A 101 -3.66 -2.85 0.12
N SER A 102 -2.55 -2.15 0.35
CA SER A 102 -1.63 -1.73 -0.70
C SER A 102 -1.01 -2.90 -1.48
N SER A 103 -0.99 -4.11 -0.92
CA SER A 103 -0.52 -5.31 -1.61
C SER A 103 -1.51 -5.89 -2.62
N ALA A 104 -2.78 -5.47 -2.58
CA ALA A 104 -3.83 -6.09 -3.39
C ALA A 104 -3.68 -5.82 -4.89
N THR A 105 -3.00 -4.74 -5.28
CA THR A 105 -2.76 -4.40 -6.69
C THR A 105 -1.32 -3.94 -6.90
N ALA A 106 -0.89 -3.91 -8.16
CA ALA A 106 0.44 -3.42 -8.53
C ALA A 106 0.67 -1.95 -8.13
N VAL A 107 -0.37 -1.11 -8.17
CA VAL A 107 -0.26 0.34 -7.98
C VAL A 107 -0.45 0.79 -6.53
N GLY A 108 -0.80 -0.12 -5.63
CA GLY A 108 -1.10 0.20 -4.23
C GLY A 108 0.10 0.70 -3.42
N ASN A 109 1.31 0.37 -3.82
CA ASN A 109 2.55 0.88 -3.22
C ASN A 109 3.74 0.68 -4.15
N PRO A 110 4.87 1.37 -3.89
CA PRO A 110 6.07 1.22 -4.71
C PRO A 110 6.64 -0.21 -4.76
N VAL A 111 6.43 -1.02 -3.72
CA VAL A 111 6.84 -2.44 -3.70
C VAL A 111 6.07 -3.24 -4.76
N GLY A 112 4.76 -3.04 -4.86
CA GLY A 112 3.91 -3.68 -5.87
C GLY A 112 4.34 -3.30 -7.28
N ILE A 113 4.59 -2.02 -7.52
CA ILE A 113 5.06 -1.50 -8.81
C ILE A 113 6.42 -2.12 -9.16
N LEU A 114 7.35 -2.11 -8.23
CA LEU A 114 8.68 -2.68 -8.42
C LEU A 114 8.60 -4.16 -8.82
N LEU A 115 7.81 -4.96 -8.09
CA LEU A 115 7.62 -6.38 -8.40
C LEU A 115 6.88 -6.60 -9.73
N ALA A 116 5.93 -5.73 -10.09
CA ALA A 116 5.24 -5.82 -11.37
C ALA A 116 6.22 -5.67 -12.54
N PHE A 117 7.12 -4.68 -12.47
CA PHE A 117 8.13 -4.46 -13.50
C PHE A 117 9.24 -5.54 -13.48
N GLU A 118 9.71 -5.91 -12.29
CA GLU A 118 10.85 -6.81 -12.13
C GLU A 118 10.53 -8.29 -12.41
N ALA A 119 9.30 -8.72 -12.14
CA ALA A 119 8.85 -10.10 -12.33
C ALA A 119 7.81 -10.26 -13.45
N ASP A 120 7.62 -9.23 -14.30
CA ASP A 120 6.65 -9.21 -15.40
C ASP A 120 5.21 -9.57 -14.95
N LEU A 121 4.80 -9.07 -13.75
CA LEU A 121 3.49 -9.38 -13.20
C LEU A 121 2.44 -8.38 -13.70
N SER A 122 1.38 -8.89 -14.28
CA SER A 122 0.25 -8.09 -14.74
C SER A 122 -0.68 -7.69 -13.58
N PHE A 123 -1.53 -6.70 -13.80
CA PHE A 123 -2.58 -6.33 -12.84
C PHE A 123 -3.51 -7.52 -12.52
N THR A 124 -3.80 -8.36 -13.52
CA THR A 124 -4.62 -9.57 -13.35
C THR A 124 -3.94 -10.61 -12.47
N ASP A 125 -2.62 -10.70 -12.48
CA ASP A 125 -1.88 -11.58 -11.56
C ASP A 125 -2.04 -11.11 -10.11
N PHE A 126 -1.96 -9.81 -9.85
CA PHE A 126 -2.24 -9.26 -8.51
C PHE A 126 -3.67 -9.57 -8.07
N VAL A 127 -4.67 -9.37 -8.94
CA VAL A 127 -6.07 -9.69 -8.61
C VAL A 127 -6.24 -11.17 -8.31
N ARG A 128 -5.54 -12.05 -9.02
CA ARG A 128 -5.63 -13.50 -8.84
C ARG A 128 -4.91 -13.99 -7.59
N TRP A 129 -3.69 -13.51 -7.33
CA TRP A 129 -2.80 -14.06 -6.31
C TRP A 129 -2.72 -13.22 -5.05
N ALA A 130 -2.61 -11.88 -5.18
CA ALA A 130 -2.42 -10.97 -4.07
C ALA A 130 -3.72 -10.51 -3.44
N THR A 131 -4.76 -10.17 -4.24
CA THR A 131 -6.03 -9.66 -3.70
C THR A 131 -6.72 -10.63 -2.74
N PRO A 132 -6.82 -11.95 -3.01
CA PRO A 132 -7.42 -12.89 -2.05
C PRO A 132 -6.66 -12.94 -0.72
N ALA A 133 -5.33 -12.93 -0.77
CA ALA A 133 -4.49 -12.91 0.43
C ALA A 133 -4.65 -11.61 1.22
N ALA A 134 -4.74 -10.47 0.54
CA ALA A 134 -5.00 -9.18 1.17
C ALA A 134 -6.37 -9.15 1.86
N ILE A 135 -7.44 -9.67 1.22
CA ILE A 135 -8.77 -9.74 1.81
C ILE A 135 -8.77 -10.61 3.07
N VAL A 136 -8.18 -11.80 3.03
CA VAL A 136 -8.06 -12.69 4.20
C VAL A 136 -7.29 -12.00 5.32
N SER A 137 -6.19 -11.33 4.99
CA SER A 137 -5.37 -10.57 5.93
C SER A 137 -6.10 -9.38 6.54
N LEU A 138 -6.94 -8.67 5.77
CA LEU A 138 -7.76 -7.57 6.25
C LEU A 138 -8.87 -8.05 7.20
N VAL A 139 -9.50 -9.17 6.88
CA VAL A 139 -10.49 -9.80 7.79
C VAL A 139 -9.81 -10.19 9.10
N ALA A 140 -8.64 -10.82 9.05
CA ALA A 140 -7.87 -11.16 10.25
C ALA A 140 -7.45 -9.90 11.03
N CYS A 141 -7.02 -8.84 10.35
CA CYS A 141 -6.70 -7.54 10.95
C CYS A 141 -7.92 -6.94 11.66
N LEU A 142 -9.09 -6.95 11.03
CA LEU A 142 -10.34 -6.47 11.62
C LEU A 142 -10.75 -7.29 12.85
N LEU A 143 -10.71 -8.62 12.77
CA LEU A 143 -11.02 -9.51 13.90
C LEU A 143 -10.03 -9.31 15.05
N LEU A 144 -8.75 -9.19 14.75
CA LEU A 144 -7.73 -8.89 15.76
C LEU A 144 -7.99 -7.52 16.42
N ALA A 145 -8.38 -6.50 15.65
CA ALA A 145 -8.70 -5.17 16.15
C ALA A 145 -9.91 -5.20 17.10
N THR A 146 -10.97 -5.94 16.75
CA THR A 146 -12.15 -6.09 17.62
C THR A 146 -11.84 -6.79 18.93
N TRP A 147 -10.80 -7.61 18.97
CA TRP A 147 -10.34 -8.29 20.19
C TRP A 147 -9.35 -7.42 20.99
N VAL A 148 -8.36 -6.83 20.33
CA VAL A 148 -7.29 -6.05 20.98
C VAL A 148 -7.79 -4.71 21.51
N PHE A 149 -8.67 -4.02 20.77
CA PHE A 149 -9.22 -2.71 21.09
C PHE A 149 -10.67 -2.79 21.58
N ARG A 150 -11.03 -3.90 22.20
CA ARG A 150 -12.41 -4.18 22.60
C ARG A 150 -13.00 -3.10 23.52
N GLU A 151 -12.24 -2.66 24.52
CA GLU A 151 -12.71 -1.69 25.50
C GLU A 151 -12.99 -0.33 24.87
N GLU A 152 -12.06 0.15 24.03
CA GLU A 152 -12.17 1.42 23.31
C GLU A 152 -13.30 1.38 22.26
N LEU A 153 -13.48 0.24 21.59
CA LEU A 153 -14.56 0.05 20.63
C LEU A 153 -15.93 -0.05 21.29
N GLU A 154 -16.05 -0.64 22.47
CA GLU A 154 -17.29 -0.66 23.26
C GLU A 154 -17.65 0.73 23.77
N GLU A 155 -16.66 1.53 24.17
CA GLU A 155 -16.87 2.94 24.56
C GLU A 155 -17.37 3.76 23.35
N LEU A 156 -16.68 3.68 22.23
CA LEU A 156 -17.09 4.34 20.98
C LEU A 156 -18.48 3.88 20.54
N ASN A 157 -18.79 2.59 20.65
CA ASN A 157 -20.09 2.05 20.24
C ASN A 157 -21.24 2.61 21.07
N ARG A 158 -21.05 2.72 22.39
CA ARG A 158 -22.03 3.37 23.28
C ARG A 158 -22.25 4.82 22.91
N ALA A 159 -21.16 5.58 22.70
CA ALA A 159 -21.21 6.98 22.33
C ALA A 159 -21.90 7.24 20.98
N ILE A 160 -21.69 6.35 19.97
CA ILE A 160 -22.38 6.44 18.67
C ILE A 160 -23.86 6.14 18.80
N ILE A 161 -24.26 5.14 19.60
CA ILE A 161 -25.67 4.80 19.80
C ILE A 161 -26.42 5.92 20.52
N GLU A 162 -25.77 6.58 21.50
CA GLU A 162 -26.35 7.71 22.23
C GLU A 162 -26.48 8.98 21.41
N SER A 163 -25.62 9.23 20.43
CA SER A 163 -25.58 10.44 19.63
C SER A 163 -25.23 10.18 18.15
N PRO A 164 -26.08 9.45 17.40
CA PRO A 164 -25.77 9.04 16.03
C PRO A 164 -25.66 10.23 15.05
N GLU A 165 -26.26 11.38 15.38
CA GLU A 165 -26.20 12.60 14.58
C GLU A 165 -24.78 13.19 14.46
N LYS A 166 -23.91 12.93 15.44
CA LYS A 166 -22.53 13.40 15.44
C LYS A 166 -21.66 12.71 14.37
N LEU A 167 -22.08 11.58 13.82
CA LEU A 167 -21.35 10.85 12.81
C LEU A 167 -21.35 11.55 11.45
N MET A 168 -22.37 12.40 11.19
CA MET A 168 -22.57 13.03 9.89
C MET A 168 -21.89 14.41 9.83
N GLY A 169 -20.70 14.48 9.22
CA GLY A 169 -20.08 15.74 8.78
C GLY A 169 -20.57 16.12 7.38
N ALA A 170 -20.82 17.40 7.13
CA ALA A 170 -21.20 17.87 5.82
C ALA A 170 -19.96 18.02 4.92
N ALA A 171 -19.82 17.20 3.90
CA ALA A 171 -18.91 17.44 2.79
C ALA A 171 -19.70 18.13 1.67
N GLY A 172 -19.49 19.42 1.50
CA GLY A 172 -20.02 20.18 0.36
C GLY A 172 -18.92 20.36 -0.68
N VAL A 173 -18.98 19.60 -1.77
CA VAL A 173 -18.06 19.75 -2.91
C VAL A 173 -18.87 20.15 -4.15
N GLU A 174 -18.28 21.00 -5.00
CA GLU A 174 -18.90 21.41 -6.26
C GLU A 174 -19.04 20.20 -7.20
N SER A 175 -20.27 19.89 -7.63
CA SER A 175 -20.59 18.65 -8.34
C SER A 175 -19.87 18.48 -9.68
N SER A 176 -19.46 19.57 -10.34
CA SER A 176 -18.81 19.55 -11.65
C SER A 176 -17.35 19.09 -11.60
N GLU A 177 -16.60 19.53 -10.59
CA GLU A 177 -15.20 19.13 -10.38
C GLU A 177 -15.11 17.65 -9.93
N LEU A 178 -16.03 17.25 -9.06
CA LEU A 178 -16.15 15.87 -8.62
C LEU A 178 -16.43 14.91 -9.78
N LEU A 179 -17.28 15.28 -10.74
CA LEU A 179 -17.57 14.46 -11.92
C LEU A 179 -16.32 14.28 -12.79
N LYS A 180 -15.54 15.34 -13.02
CA LYS A 180 -14.28 15.27 -13.77
C LYS A 180 -13.26 14.37 -13.07
N ALA A 181 -13.14 14.50 -11.75
CA ALA A 181 -12.26 13.63 -10.95
C ALA A 181 -12.66 12.16 -11.08
N TRP A 182 -13.96 11.84 -11.00
CA TRP A 182 -14.47 10.50 -11.23
C TRP A 182 -14.15 9.98 -12.64
N MET A 183 -14.30 10.81 -13.67
CA MET A 183 -13.96 10.39 -15.05
C MET A 183 -12.47 10.08 -15.19
N VAL A 184 -11.58 10.93 -14.66
CA VAL A 184 -10.14 10.70 -14.66
C VAL A 184 -9.79 9.42 -13.89
N PHE A 185 -10.32 9.26 -12.68
CA PHE A 185 -10.09 8.10 -11.84
C PHE A 185 -10.49 6.80 -12.54
N VAL A 186 -11.73 6.72 -13.04
CA VAL A 186 -12.24 5.53 -13.72
C VAL A 186 -11.47 5.23 -15.01
N ALA A 187 -11.12 6.25 -15.80
CA ALA A 187 -10.36 6.07 -17.04
C ALA A 187 -8.94 5.54 -16.76
N VAL A 188 -8.24 6.10 -15.78
CA VAL A 188 -6.89 5.64 -15.41
C VAL A 188 -6.95 4.24 -14.81
N MET A 189 -7.88 3.96 -13.90
CA MET A 189 -8.01 2.63 -13.29
C MET A 189 -8.41 1.55 -14.31
N ALA A 190 -9.31 1.88 -15.25
CA ALA A 190 -9.65 0.97 -16.35
C ALA A 190 -8.45 0.72 -17.26
N GLY A 191 -7.68 1.75 -17.60
CA GLY A 191 -6.46 1.60 -18.39
C GLY A 191 -5.42 0.72 -17.68
N ILE A 192 -5.20 0.95 -16.38
CA ILE A 192 -4.30 0.12 -15.56
C ILE A 192 -4.81 -1.33 -15.47
N ALA A 193 -6.12 -1.54 -15.28
CA ALA A 193 -6.68 -2.89 -15.21
C ALA A 193 -6.56 -3.67 -16.54
N LEU A 194 -6.64 -2.95 -17.65
CA LEU A 194 -6.64 -3.54 -19.01
C LEU A 194 -5.26 -3.51 -19.68
N HIS A 195 -4.19 -2.99 -19.02
CA HIS A 195 -2.90 -2.81 -19.65
C HIS A 195 -2.35 -4.10 -20.27
N GLY A 196 -2.44 -5.23 -19.57
CA GLY A 196 -1.96 -6.51 -20.09
C GLY A 196 -2.71 -6.97 -21.34
N VAL A 197 -4.03 -6.75 -21.41
CA VAL A 197 -4.84 -7.02 -22.61
C VAL A 197 -4.44 -6.10 -23.77
N LEU A 198 -4.16 -4.84 -23.46
CA LEU A 198 -3.69 -3.87 -24.47
C LEU A 198 -2.31 -4.25 -25.02
N GLU A 199 -1.41 -4.71 -24.16
CA GLU A 199 -0.07 -5.16 -24.55
C GLU A 199 -0.13 -6.38 -25.47
N ASP A 200 -0.95 -7.38 -25.11
CA ASP A 200 -1.17 -8.58 -25.92
C ASP A 200 -1.80 -8.25 -27.30
N LEU A 201 -2.80 -7.34 -27.32
CA LEU A 201 -3.48 -6.95 -28.55
C LEU A 201 -2.60 -6.12 -29.50
N LEU A 202 -1.75 -5.24 -28.95
CA LEU A 202 -0.90 -4.34 -29.72
C LEU A 202 0.48 -4.93 -30.03
N GLY A 203 0.84 -6.05 -29.40
CA GLY A 203 2.14 -6.70 -29.56
C GLY A 203 3.31 -5.82 -29.10
N ILE A 204 3.10 -5.05 -28.02
CA ILE A 204 4.11 -4.17 -27.41
C ILE A 204 4.72 -4.83 -26.17
N ASP A 205 5.90 -4.34 -25.79
CA ASP A 205 6.62 -4.85 -24.62
C ASP A 205 5.79 -4.72 -23.34
N ARG A 206 5.96 -5.66 -22.42
CA ARG A 206 5.29 -5.66 -21.12
C ARG A 206 5.58 -4.38 -20.34
N SER A 207 4.61 -3.95 -19.54
CA SER A 207 4.63 -2.69 -18.80
C SER A 207 4.62 -1.40 -19.63
N SER A 208 4.73 -1.46 -20.97
CA SER A 208 4.67 -0.27 -21.84
C SER A 208 3.30 0.39 -21.82
N ALA A 209 2.22 -0.41 -21.84
CA ALA A 209 0.87 0.13 -21.78
C ALA A 209 0.58 0.69 -20.38
N LEU A 210 1.09 0.07 -19.32
CA LEU A 210 0.97 0.58 -17.95
C LEU A 210 1.56 1.99 -17.83
N LEU A 211 2.79 2.17 -18.34
CA LEU A 211 3.46 3.47 -18.36
C LEU A 211 2.70 4.50 -19.21
N ALA A 212 2.25 4.09 -20.41
CA ALA A 212 1.51 4.97 -21.32
C ALA A 212 0.18 5.46 -20.70
N VAL A 213 -0.54 4.60 -19.99
CA VAL A 213 -1.78 4.96 -19.27
C VAL A 213 -1.48 6.02 -18.21
N ALA A 214 -0.45 5.80 -17.36
CA ALA A 214 -0.08 6.75 -16.34
C ALA A 214 0.35 8.11 -16.92
N MET A 215 1.20 8.10 -17.97
CA MET A 215 1.64 9.33 -18.65
C MET A 215 0.48 10.08 -19.31
N THR A 216 -0.46 9.36 -19.93
CA THR A 216 -1.65 9.97 -20.54
C THR A 216 -2.55 10.57 -19.46
N GLY A 217 -2.80 9.86 -18.37
CA GLY A 217 -3.58 10.35 -17.22
C GLY A 217 -2.97 11.61 -16.62
N ALA A 218 -1.68 11.61 -16.33
CA ALA A 218 -0.96 12.78 -15.82
C ALA A 218 -1.03 13.97 -16.79
N THR A 219 -0.84 13.72 -18.09
CA THR A 219 -0.95 14.77 -19.13
C THR A 219 -2.34 15.38 -19.16
N VAL A 220 -3.39 14.56 -19.10
CA VAL A 220 -4.79 15.04 -19.03
C VAL A 220 -5.01 15.90 -17.79
N VAL A 221 -4.54 15.48 -16.63
CA VAL A 221 -4.63 16.24 -15.36
C VAL A 221 -3.94 17.59 -15.49
N LEU A 222 -2.68 17.61 -15.96
CA LEU A 222 -1.91 18.86 -16.12
C LEU A 222 -2.58 19.81 -17.15
N PHE A 223 -3.23 19.26 -18.17
CA PHE A 223 -3.99 20.07 -19.13
C PHE A 223 -5.27 20.64 -18.52
N LEU A 224 -6.02 19.84 -17.74
CA LEU A 224 -7.23 20.28 -17.03
C LEU A 224 -6.92 21.37 -16.00
N ARG A 225 -5.77 21.27 -15.33
CA ARG A 225 -5.31 22.19 -14.28
C ARG A 225 -4.09 23.02 -14.73
N ARG A 226 -4.07 23.44 -15.98
CA ARG A 226 -2.93 24.15 -16.60
C ARG A 226 -2.48 25.42 -15.86
N ARG A 227 -3.34 26.02 -15.04
CA ARG A 227 -3.01 27.21 -14.23
C ARG A 227 -2.35 26.84 -12.90
N GLU A 228 -2.51 25.63 -12.45
CA GLU A 228 -2.04 25.10 -11.17
C GLU A 228 -0.87 24.09 -11.35
N VAL A 229 -0.33 23.95 -12.58
CA VAL A 229 0.73 22.97 -12.88
C VAL A 229 1.94 23.12 -11.96
N GLY A 230 2.34 24.37 -11.67
CA GLY A 230 3.45 24.63 -10.76
C GLY A 230 3.20 24.07 -9.35
N GLU A 231 2.02 24.24 -8.82
CA GLU A 231 1.60 23.76 -7.50
C GLU A 231 1.50 22.23 -7.48
N ILE A 232 0.84 21.63 -8.48
CA ILE A 232 0.72 20.17 -8.60
C ILE A 232 2.10 19.51 -8.67
N LEU A 233 3.03 20.09 -9.42
CA LEU A 233 4.39 19.52 -9.53
C LEU A 233 5.25 19.78 -8.29
N SER A 234 5.06 20.88 -7.57
CA SER A 234 5.87 21.20 -6.40
C SER A 234 5.34 20.58 -5.10
N GLU A 235 4.03 20.41 -4.98
CA GLU A 235 3.37 19.90 -3.77
C GLU A 235 2.94 18.44 -3.90
N GLY A 236 2.39 18.04 -5.06
CA GLY A 236 1.86 16.71 -5.30
C GLY A 236 2.92 15.67 -5.68
N VAL A 237 4.10 16.10 -6.19
CA VAL A 237 5.17 15.16 -6.54
C VAL A 237 6.23 15.14 -5.45
N GLU A 238 6.38 14.01 -4.79
CA GLU A 238 7.40 13.78 -3.77
C GLU A 238 8.78 13.54 -4.40
N TRP A 239 9.41 14.62 -4.92
CA TRP A 239 10.71 14.55 -5.61
C TRP A 239 11.80 13.88 -4.79
N GLY A 240 11.79 14.02 -3.46
CA GLY A 240 12.72 13.33 -2.57
C GLY A 240 12.59 11.81 -2.65
N VAL A 241 11.37 11.31 -2.73
CA VAL A 241 11.08 9.87 -2.87
C VAL A 241 11.53 9.36 -4.24
N LEU A 242 11.27 10.10 -5.33
CA LEU A 242 11.72 9.72 -6.67
C LEU A 242 13.26 9.68 -6.77
N LEU A 243 13.95 10.65 -6.20
CA LEU A 243 15.42 10.65 -6.12
C LEU A 243 15.94 9.50 -5.24
N PHE A 244 15.28 9.21 -4.13
CA PHE A 244 15.61 8.05 -3.30
C PHE A 244 15.55 6.76 -4.13
N PHE A 245 14.49 6.53 -4.91
CA PHE A 245 14.39 5.35 -5.77
C PHE A 245 15.48 5.31 -6.84
N LEU A 246 15.79 6.45 -7.45
CA LEU A 246 16.87 6.53 -8.44
C LEU A 246 18.22 6.05 -7.86
N PHE A 247 18.57 6.53 -6.68
CA PHE A 247 19.82 6.13 -6.02
C PHE A 247 19.74 4.71 -5.44
N LEU A 248 18.58 4.29 -4.99
CA LEU A 248 18.34 2.93 -4.50
C LEU A 248 18.62 1.90 -5.59
N PHE A 249 18.00 2.05 -6.77
CA PHE A 249 18.19 1.11 -7.88
C PHE A 249 19.66 1.06 -8.33
N ALA A 250 20.31 2.22 -8.43
CA ALA A 250 21.73 2.26 -8.75
C ALA A 250 22.60 1.55 -7.69
N SER A 251 22.22 1.62 -6.42
CA SER A 251 22.93 0.95 -5.31
C SER A 251 22.72 -0.56 -5.33
N VAL A 252 21.51 -1.03 -5.58
CA VAL A 252 21.17 -2.46 -5.68
C VAL A 252 21.96 -3.11 -6.82
N GLU A 253 21.99 -2.48 -8.00
CA GLU A 253 22.80 -2.94 -9.13
C GLU A 253 24.31 -3.03 -8.79
N ALA A 254 24.83 -2.08 -8.02
CA ALA A 254 26.22 -2.16 -7.58
C ALA A 254 26.48 -3.35 -6.65
N LEU A 255 25.51 -3.72 -5.79
CA LEU A 255 25.59 -4.89 -4.91
C LEU A 255 25.54 -6.21 -5.69
N GLU A 256 24.76 -6.29 -6.76
CA GLU A 256 24.76 -7.45 -7.66
C GLU A 256 26.14 -7.65 -8.29
N ARG A 257 26.74 -6.58 -8.82
CA ARG A 257 28.04 -6.68 -9.51
C ARG A 257 29.19 -7.13 -8.64
N ILE A 258 29.14 -6.95 -7.33
CA ILE A 258 30.17 -7.46 -6.40
C ILE A 258 29.92 -8.90 -5.94
N GLY A 259 28.89 -9.58 -6.47
CA GLY A 259 28.59 -10.99 -6.19
C GLY A 259 28.02 -11.25 -4.79
N LEU A 260 27.45 -10.23 -4.14
CA LEU A 260 26.83 -10.37 -2.84
C LEU A 260 25.51 -11.16 -2.94
N VAL A 261 24.76 -10.90 -4.00
CA VAL A 261 23.46 -11.53 -4.28
C VAL A 261 23.59 -13.05 -4.39
N GLU A 262 24.55 -13.53 -5.17
CA GLU A 262 24.78 -14.97 -5.39
C GLU A 262 25.15 -15.68 -4.08
N LYS A 263 25.91 -15.02 -3.21
CA LYS A 263 26.28 -15.59 -1.90
C LYS A 263 25.06 -15.72 -0.99
N VAL A 264 24.19 -14.72 -0.98
CA VAL A 264 22.97 -14.74 -0.17
C VAL A 264 21.98 -15.78 -0.73
N ALA A 265 21.77 -15.82 -2.05
CA ALA A 265 20.93 -16.81 -2.70
C ALA A 265 21.40 -18.25 -2.40
N GLY A 266 22.69 -18.52 -2.53
CA GLY A 266 23.27 -19.82 -2.20
C GLY A 266 23.07 -20.23 -0.74
N ALA A 267 23.17 -19.28 0.20
CA ALA A 267 22.91 -19.54 1.62
C ALA A 267 21.44 -19.86 1.90
N VAL A 268 20.51 -19.17 1.23
CA VAL A 268 19.05 -19.40 1.34
C VAL A 268 18.67 -20.78 0.82
N VAL A 269 19.21 -21.20 -0.34
CA VAL A 269 19.01 -22.55 -0.90
C VAL A 269 19.55 -23.62 0.03
N ALA A 270 20.76 -23.44 0.56
CA ALA A 270 21.38 -24.41 1.48
C ALA A 270 20.52 -24.58 2.75
N PHE A 271 19.92 -23.50 3.26
CA PHE A 271 19.05 -23.55 4.44
C PHE A 271 17.73 -24.29 4.16
N SER A 272 17.11 -24.06 3.00
CA SER A 272 15.80 -24.62 2.65
C SER A 272 15.84 -26.08 2.16
N HIS A 273 17.03 -26.64 1.92
CA HIS A 273 17.20 -27.96 1.29
C HIS A 273 16.39 -28.15 0.00
N GLY A 274 16.01 -27.06 -0.68
CA GLY A 274 15.22 -27.06 -1.89
C GLY A 274 13.70 -27.26 -1.70
N ASP A 275 13.21 -27.26 -0.45
CA ASP A 275 11.76 -27.31 -0.17
C ASP A 275 11.10 -25.95 -0.50
N PRO A 276 10.16 -25.90 -1.47
CA PRO A 276 9.56 -24.63 -1.89
C PRO A 276 8.74 -23.95 -0.80
N ILE A 277 8.08 -24.72 0.07
CA ILE A 277 7.26 -24.18 1.16
C ILE A 277 8.18 -23.56 2.23
N LEU A 278 9.21 -24.30 2.64
CA LEU A 278 10.20 -23.79 3.60
C LEU A 278 10.86 -22.52 3.05
N LEU A 279 11.15 -22.49 1.75
CA LEU A 279 11.74 -21.34 1.08
C LEU A 279 10.82 -20.12 1.11
N MET A 280 9.52 -20.29 0.84
CA MET A 280 8.53 -19.20 0.95
C MET A 280 8.48 -18.63 2.38
N PHE A 281 8.41 -19.47 3.39
CA PHE A 281 8.42 -19.01 4.78
C PHE A 281 9.74 -18.35 5.17
N ALA A 282 10.88 -18.87 4.71
CA ALA A 282 12.19 -18.28 4.96
C ALA A 282 12.32 -16.88 4.32
N VAL A 283 11.94 -16.74 3.04
CA VAL A 283 11.94 -15.45 2.34
C VAL A 283 10.98 -14.47 3.02
N SER A 284 9.76 -14.90 3.36
CA SER A 284 8.80 -14.06 4.09
C SER A 284 9.34 -13.59 5.43
N ALA A 285 9.95 -14.48 6.21
CA ALA A 285 10.48 -14.16 7.54
C ALA A 285 11.66 -13.19 7.46
N VAL A 286 12.61 -13.43 6.54
CA VAL A 286 13.77 -12.55 6.32
C VAL A 286 13.31 -11.18 5.83
N ALA A 287 12.44 -11.14 4.82
CA ALA A 287 11.90 -9.89 4.28
C ALA A 287 11.13 -9.10 5.35
N ALA A 288 10.29 -9.78 6.15
CA ALA A 288 9.54 -9.13 7.22
C ALA A 288 10.46 -8.58 8.33
N ALA A 289 11.48 -9.33 8.73
CA ALA A 289 12.43 -8.88 9.75
C ALA A 289 13.24 -7.67 9.28
N LEU A 290 13.67 -7.66 8.03
CA LEU A 290 14.37 -6.51 7.45
C LEU A 290 13.42 -5.31 7.28
N SER A 291 12.23 -5.52 6.73
CA SER A 291 11.26 -4.45 6.49
C SER A 291 10.68 -3.83 7.78
N ALA A 292 10.70 -4.56 8.90
CA ALA A 292 10.32 -4.01 10.19
C ALA A 292 11.31 -2.95 10.74
N VAL A 293 12.55 -2.94 10.23
CA VAL A 293 13.63 -2.04 10.68
C VAL A 293 14.05 -1.07 9.58
N LEU A 294 14.09 -1.56 8.35
CA LEU A 294 14.38 -0.78 7.15
C LEU A 294 13.06 -0.34 6.49
N ASP A 295 13.16 0.59 5.55
CA ASP A 295 12.01 0.88 4.68
C ASP A 295 11.63 -0.36 3.84
N ASN A 296 10.33 -0.54 3.62
CA ASN A 296 9.77 -1.70 2.92
C ASN A 296 10.26 -1.80 1.46
N VAL A 297 10.41 -0.67 0.79
CA VAL A 297 10.87 -0.65 -0.61
C VAL A 297 12.34 -1.00 -0.71
N LEU A 298 13.17 -0.45 0.19
CA LEU A 298 14.60 -0.78 0.29
C LEU A 298 14.80 -2.28 0.50
N THR A 299 14.03 -2.85 1.42
CA THR A 299 14.10 -4.29 1.71
C THR A 299 13.77 -5.14 0.49
N VAL A 300 12.67 -4.82 -0.19
CA VAL A 300 12.22 -5.59 -1.35
C VAL A 300 13.16 -5.41 -2.53
N ALA A 301 13.60 -4.18 -2.82
CA ALA A 301 14.57 -3.93 -3.88
C ALA A 301 15.88 -4.70 -3.67
N PHE A 302 16.35 -4.81 -2.43
CA PHE A 302 17.54 -5.60 -2.09
C PHE A 302 17.31 -7.12 -2.26
N LEU A 303 16.10 -7.62 -1.98
CA LEU A 303 15.81 -9.06 -2.04
C LEU A 303 15.38 -9.54 -3.43
N ILE A 304 14.96 -8.67 -4.34
CA ILE A 304 14.62 -9.03 -5.73
C ILE A 304 15.76 -9.78 -6.43
N PRO A 305 17.00 -9.26 -6.47
CA PRO A 305 18.11 -9.98 -7.09
C PRO A 305 18.38 -11.34 -6.43
N VAL A 306 18.21 -11.42 -5.11
CA VAL A 306 18.38 -12.69 -4.37
C VAL A 306 17.34 -13.70 -4.85
N VAL A 307 16.07 -13.32 -4.95
CA VAL A 307 15.00 -14.20 -5.43
C VAL A 307 15.26 -14.63 -6.89
N ARG A 308 15.66 -13.69 -7.77
CA ARG A 308 16.10 -14.06 -9.14
C ARG A 308 17.25 -15.03 -9.15
N GLY A 309 18.24 -14.83 -8.30
CA GLY A 309 19.40 -15.73 -8.19
C GLY A 309 19.02 -17.17 -7.83
N LEU A 310 17.85 -17.41 -7.21
CA LEU A 310 17.38 -18.75 -6.89
C LEU A 310 16.96 -19.55 -8.15
N GLU A 311 16.62 -18.90 -9.26
CA GLU A 311 16.30 -19.57 -10.53
C GLU A 311 17.48 -20.39 -11.06
N VAL A 312 18.71 -19.92 -10.85
CA VAL A 312 19.94 -20.63 -11.26
C VAL A 312 20.05 -21.99 -10.58
N TYR A 313 19.44 -22.13 -9.39
CA TYR A 313 19.39 -23.39 -8.64
C TYR A 313 18.14 -24.24 -8.96
N GLY A 314 17.37 -23.88 -10.00
CA GLY A 314 16.17 -24.60 -10.42
C GLY A 314 14.95 -24.39 -9.52
N VAL A 315 14.95 -23.35 -8.69
CA VAL A 315 13.83 -23.00 -7.82
C VAL A 315 12.74 -22.28 -8.62
N ASN A 316 11.48 -22.69 -8.44
CA ASN A 316 10.35 -21.89 -8.94
C ASN A 316 10.19 -20.63 -8.08
N VAL A 317 10.56 -19.48 -8.61
CA VAL A 317 10.52 -18.19 -7.89
C VAL A 317 9.16 -17.49 -7.92
N GLN A 318 8.22 -17.96 -8.75
CA GLN A 318 6.90 -17.34 -8.88
C GLN A 318 6.20 -17.12 -7.51
N PRO A 319 6.10 -18.10 -6.62
CA PRO A 319 5.50 -17.89 -5.29
C PRO A 319 6.33 -16.95 -4.40
N LEU A 320 7.63 -16.86 -4.64
CA LEU A 320 8.53 -16.04 -3.82
C LEU A 320 8.31 -14.54 -4.06
N TRP A 321 7.90 -14.14 -5.27
CA TRP A 321 7.51 -12.76 -5.56
C TRP A 321 6.33 -12.30 -4.71
N TRP A 322 5.32 -13.17 -4.56
CA TRP A 322 4.17 -12.88 -3.70
C TRP A 322 4.54 -12.90 -2.22
N ALA A 323 5.37 -13.86 -1.80
CA ALA A 323 5.90 -13.91 -0.44
C ALA A 323 6.64 -12.61 -0.08
N LEU A 324 7.47 -12.12 -1.00
CA LEU A 324 8.21 -10.87 -0.86
C LEU A 324 7.28 -9.64 -0.82
N LEU A 325 6.24 -9.61 -1.66
CA LEU A 325 5.22 -8.57 -1.64
C LEU A 325 4.52 -8.47 -0.28
N PHE A 326 3.99 -9.59 0.22
CA PHE A 326 3.27 -9.61 1.50
C PHE A 326 4.18 -9.28 2.67
N ALA A 327 5.38 -9.86 2.71
CA ALA A 327 6.34 -9.58 3.76
C ALA A 327 6.79 -8.11 3.77
N GLY A 328 7.14 -7.57 2.61
CA GLY A 328 7.53 -6.18 2.47
C GLY A 328 6.43 -5.22 2.92
N THR A 329 5.20 -5.42 2.45
CA THR A 329 4.10 -4.49 2.75
C THR A 329 3.55 -4.64 4.16
N TYR A 330 3.29 -5.87 4.65
CA TYR A 330 2.66 -6.09 5.95
C TYR A 330 3.61 -5.82 7.12
N ALA A 331 4.92 -6.07 6.95
CA ALA A 331 5.91 -5.74 7.97
C ALA A 331 6.05 -4.23 8.20
N GLY A 332 5.57 -3.41 7.27
CA GLY A 332 5.37 -1.98 7.48
C GLY A 332 4.53 -1.67 8.72
N ASN A 333 3.65 -2.57 9.16
CA ASN A 333 2.86 -2.39 10.38
C ASN A 333 3.69 -2.56 11.67
N ALA A 334 4.79 -3.34 11.65
CA ALA A 334 5.48 -3.81 12.84
C ALA A 334 6.06 -2.69 13.70
N THR A 335 6.68 -1.69 13.09
CA THR A 335 7.31 -0.57 13.80
C THR A 335 6.87 0.79 13.22
N LEU A 336 7.03 1.83 14.02
CA LEU A 336 6.66 3.19 13.61
C LEU A 336 7.46 3.67 12.38
N ILE A 337 8.70 3.24 12.24
CA ILE A 337 9.62 3.66 11.17
C ILE A 337 9.59 2.76 9.93
N ALA A 338 8.92 1.61 10.00
CA ALA A 338 8.91 0.63 8.91
C ALA A 338 8.09 1.08 7.68
N SER A 339 7.22 2.07 7.82
CA SER A 339 6.43 2.62 6.73
C SER A 339 6.26 4.14 6.89
N THR A 340 6.40 4.87 5.79
CA THR A 340 6.13 6.32 5.74
C THR A 340 4.70 6.64 6.23
N ALA A 341 3.72 5.81 5.91
CA ALA A 341 2.35 5.96 6.36
C ALA A 341 2.21 6.01 7.90
N ASN A 342 3.00 5.20 8.61
CA ASN A 342 3.00 5.18 10.08
C ASN A 342 3.50 6.52 10.63
N MET A 343 4.59 7.05 10.05
CA MET A 343 5.17 8.33 10.46
C MET A 343 4.23 9.49 10.17
N VAL A 344 3.59 9.48 9.01
CA VAL A 344 2.55 10.46 8.64
C VAL A 344 1.40 10.44 9.64
N ALA A 345 0.87 9.26 9.97
CA ALA A 345 -0.21 9.13 10.93
C ALA A 345 0.19 9.65 12.33
N ALA A 346 1.37 9.31 12.82
CA ALA A 346 1.89 9.79 14.09
C ALA A 346 2.06 11.32 14.09
N SER A 347 2.60 11.89 13.02
CA SER A 347 2.76 13.34 12.85
C SER A 347 1.41 14.07 12.83
N LEU A 348 0.40 13.53 12.15
CA LEU A 348 -0.96 14.08 12.13
C LEU A 348 -1.60 14.04 13.52
N MET A 349 -1.42 12.96 14.28
CA MET A 349 -1.90 12.88 15.67
C MET A 349 -1.25 13.93 16.56
N GLU A 350 0.06 14.12 16.45
CA GLU A 350 0.80 15.10 17.23
C GLU A 350 0.38 16.54 16.85
N ALA A 351 0.28 16.85 15.56
CA ALA A 351 -0.12 18.17 15.05
C ALA A 351 -1.53 18.58 15.53
N ARG A 352 -2.46 17.63 15.59
CA ARG A 352 -3.83 17.87 16.06
C ARG A 352 -4.00 17.70 17.58
N LYS A 353 -2.91 17.46 18.32
CA LYS A 353 -2.94 17.21 19.77
C LYS A 353 -3.90 16.07 20.17
N ALA A 354 -4.05 15.10 19.29
CA ALA A 354 -4.97 13.98 19.45
C ALA A 354 -4.34 12.77 20.17
N GLY A 355 -3.17 12.95 20.73
CA GLY A 355 -2.39 11.93 21.42
C GLY A 355 -0.99 11.79 20.84
N ARG A 356 -0.15 10.99 21.50
CA ARG A 356 1.19 10.67 21.05
C ARG A 356 1.38 9.17 21.07
N VAL A 357 1.81 8.61 19.95
CA VAL A 357 2.14 7.18 19.89
C VAL A 357 3.66 7.06 19.80
N ASP A 358 4.27 6.54 20.87
CA ASP A 358 5.69 6.26 20.89
C ASP A 358 6.02 4.94 20.16
N PHE A 359 7.31 4.74 19.88
CA PHE A 359 7.81 3.59 19.14
C PHE A 359 7.43 2.25 19.77
N PHE A 360 7.54 2.11 21.10
CA PHE A 360 7.22 0.85 21.79
C PHE A 360 5.72 0.57 21.88
N ARG A 361 4.91 1.63 22.07
CA ARG A 361 3.46 1.52 22.02
C ARG A 361 2.99 1.08 20.64
N TRP A 362 3.62 1.63 19.56
CA TRP A 362 3.35 1.17 18.20
C TRP A 362 3.69 -0.32 18.03
N MET A 363 4.89 -0.75 18.40
CA MET A 363 5.34 -2.15 18.25
C MET A 363 4.44 -3.13 19.00
N LYS A 364 3.96 -2.78 20.19
CA LYS A 364 3.06 -3.63 20.97
C LYS A 364 1.85 -4.08 20.16
N TYR A 365 1.30 -3.19 19.34
CA TYR A 365 0.16 -3.49 18.47
C TYR A 365 0.63 -3.91 17.09
N GLY A 366 1.58 -3.23 16.51
CA GLY A 366 2.04 -3.45 15.14
C GLY A 366 2.58 -4.85 14.88
N VAL A 367 3.31 -5.44 15.83
CA VAL A 367 3.87 -6.80 15.68
C VAL A 367 2.77 -7.87 15.52
N PRO A 368 1.73 -7.96 16.37
CA PRO A 368 0.62 -8.88 16.14
C PRO A 368 -0.13 -8.63 14.84
N PHE A 369 -0.35 -7.35 14.48
CA PHE A 369 -1.02 -6.95 13.23
C PHE A 369 -0.14 -7.11 11.98
N THR A 370 1.11 -7.44 12.13
CA THR A 370 2.01 -7.94 11.08
C THR A 370 1.99 -9.45 11.03
N ALA A 371 2.27 -10.11 12.16
CA ALA A 371 2.54 -11.53 12.23
C ALA A 371 1.34 -12.39 11.78
N LEU A 372 0.14 -12.09 12.30
CA LEU A 372 -1.06 -12.87 11.95
C LEU A 372 -1.46 -12.71 10.47
N PRO A 373 -1.60 -11.48 9.92
CA PRO A 373 -1.90 -11.31 8.50
C PRO A 373 -0.86 -11.91 7.57
N LEU A 374 0.43 -11.75 7.87
CA LEU A 374 1.51 -12.31 7.06
C LEU A 374 1.50 -13.84 7.07
N LEU A 375 1.32 -14.45 8.24
CA LEU A 375 1.20 -15.90 8.36
C LEU A 375 0.04 -16.43 7.51
N LEU A 376 -1.13 -15.81 7.59
CA LEU A 376 -2.30 -16.23 6.80
C LEU A 376 -2.09 -16.04 5.30
N ALA A 377 -1.48 -14.92 4.88
CA ALA A 377 -1.14 -14.70 3.48
C ALA A 377 -0.15 -15.74 2.95
N THR A 378 0.90 -16.06 3.72
CA THR A 378 1.89 -17.07 3.33
C THR A 378 1.29 -18.48 3.30
N LEU A 379 0.42 -18.83 4.25
CA LEU A 379 -0.30 -20.11 4.24
C LEU A 379 -1.26 -20.23 3.05
N LEU A 380 -1.99 -19.17 2.74
CA LEU A 380 -2.86 -19.16 1.56
C LEU A 380 -2.06 -19.30 0.27
N LEU A 381 -0.93 -18.60 0.17
CA LEU A 381 -0.03 -18.71 -0.95
C LEU A 381 0.53 -20.14 -1.09
N ALA A 382 0.94 -20.77 0.00
CA ALA A 382 1.38 -22.17 0.01
C ALA A 382 0.27 -23.10 -0.49
N ALA A 383 -0.97 -22.88 -0.09
CA ALA A 383 -2.12 -23.66 -0.55
C ALA A 383 -2.47 -23.44 -2.04
N GLN A 384 -2.16 -22.28 -2.60
CA GLN A 384 -2.41 -21.96 -4.01
C GLN A 384 -1.38 -22.58 -4.96
N TYR A 385 -0.17 -22.86 -4.46
CA TYR A 385 0.93 -23.45 -5.24
C TYR A 385 1.13 -24.96 -5.00
N HIS A 386 0.28 -25.57 -4.21
CA HIS A 386 0.19 -27.01 -4.01
C HIS A 386 -0.85 -27.60 -4.96
#